data_dbca99a12fc1598e25e0c09f78db1fee
#
_entry.id   dbca99a12fc1598e25e0c09f78db1fee
#
_cell.length_a   1.000
_cell.length_b   1.000
_cell.length_c   1.000
_cell.angle_alpha   90.00
_cell.angle_beta   90.00
_cell.angle_gamma   90.00
#
_symmetry.space_group_name_H-M   'P 1'
#
loop_
_entity.id
_entity.type
_entity.pdbx_description
1 polymer ?
#
loop_
_entity_poly.entity_id
_entity_poly.type
_entity_poly.pdbx_seq_one_letter_code
_entity_poly.pdbx_strand_id
1 'polypeptide(L)'
;VEALRDLLTLTKDLPAAPAKVTVGARPAGPVIPPPSAAEQKRIIESAREYALGYSKRLPDFICTQVTRRYVDPSGLEFWRNADTITTRLSFFEQKEDYKVITINGRMVDVPYQRLDGATSSGEFGTMMRELFEEQTRARFEWQRWGTLRGKRNHVYSYYVAQPNSKWTVSYQRTDITTPGYRGLIYIDRDSLEVSRITLEADLPPSFPIQMATTVLDYDSMDISGAKFMLPLRAEVRMRSGKDLVKNEVEFRLYRKFGADTSITFDTPEPLAPDQTTEEPPKQ
;
A
#
# COMPACT_ATOMS: atom_id res chain seq x y z
N VAL A 1 3.01 22.54 45.82
CA VAL A 1 2.94 23.98 45.50
C VAL A 1 4.35 24.56 45.38
N GLU A 2 5.34 24.11 46.19
CA GLU A 2 6.75 24.56 46.09
C GLU A 2 7.42 24.13 44.78
N ALA A 3 7.27 22.89 44.34
CA ALA A 3 7.86 22.40 43.06
C ALA A 3 7.40 23.18 41.81
N LEU A 4 6.21 23.77 41.85
CA LEU A 4 5.70 24.62 40.76
C LEU A 4 6.30 26.02 40.80
N ARG A 5 6.65 26.51 41.99
CA ARG A 5 7.34 27.82 42.15
C ARG A 5 8.80 27.75 41.71
N ASP A 6 9.47 26.63 41.98
CA ASP A 6 10.86 26.40 41.56
C ASP A 6 10.98 26.24 40.05
N LEU A 7 10.01 25.61 39.37
CA LEU A 7 9.93 25.54 37.93
C LEU A 7 9.70 26.91 37.27
N LEU A 8 8.88 27.77 37.88
CA LEU A 8 8.61 29.12 37.37
C LEU A 8 9.79 30.08 37.56
N THR A 9 10.64 29.89 38.58
CA THR A 9 11.86 30.65 38.75
C THR A 9 12.97 30.23 37.80
N LEU A 10 13.11 28.95 37.49
CA LEU A 10 14.08 28.41 36.52
C LEU A 10 13.75 28.74 35.07
N THR A 11 12.50 29.07 34.75
CA THR A 11 12.12 29.46 33.37
C THR A 11 12.21 30.95 33.09
N LYS A 12 12.44 31.79 34.11
CA LYS A 12 12.55 33.25 33.93
C LYS A 12 13.83 33.72 33.23
N ASP A 13 14.89 32.91 33.30
CA ASP A 13 16.22 33.24 32.76
C ASP A 13 16.58 32.47 31.49
N LEU A 14 15.62 31.76 30.87
CA LEU A 14 15.85 31.17 29.58
C LEU A 14 15.89 32.25 28.47
N PRO A 15 16.95 32.29 27.65
CA PRO A 15 16.97 33.18 26.51
C PRO A 15 15.74 32.91 25.62
N ALA A 16 15.11 34.00 25.17
CA ALA A 16 13.94 33.92 24.29
C ALA A 16 14.22 32.93 23.16
N ALA A 17 13.32 31.97 22.95
CA ALA A 17 13.44 31.02 21.87
C ALA A 17 13.73 31.76 20.55
N PRO A 18 14.69 31.31 19.74
CA PRO A 18 15.00 31.99 18.50
C PRO A 18 13.70 32.15 17.70
N ALA A 19 13.45 33.37 17.24
CA ALA A 19 12.28 33.68 16.43
C ALA A 19 12.15 32.62 15.34
N LYS A 20 10.98 32.01 15.21
CA LYS A 20 10.70 31.07 14.12
C LYS A 20 11.10 31.77 12.83
N VAL A 21 12.19 31.30 12.22
CA VAL A 21 12.55 31.76 10.88
C VAL A 21 11.36 31.34 10.03
N THR A 22 10.53 32.29 9.66
CA THR A 22 9.55 32.14 8.59
C THR A 22 10.37 31.88 7.34
N VAL A 23 10.57 30.61 7.01
CA VAL A 23 11.07 30.23 5.69
C VAL A 23 10.06 30.85 4.74
N GLY A 24 10.47 31.92 4.06
CA GLY A 24 9.65 32.63 3.10
C GLY A 24 9.08 31.59 2.15
N ALA A 25 7.75 31.60 1.97
CA ALA A 25 7.08 30.70 1.05
C ALA A 25 7.78 30.83 -0.30
N ARG A 26 8.43 29.74 -0.74
CA ARG A 26 9.03 29.69 -2.07
C ARG A 26 7.91 30.04 -3.05
N PRO A 27 8.13 30.93 -4.02
CA PRO A 27 7.09 31.28 -4.99
C PRO A 27 6.51 29.99 -5.59
N ALA A 28 5.20 29.84 -5.50
CA ALA A 28 4.51 28.70 -6.08
C ALA A 28 4.81 28.69 -7.58
N GLY A 29 5.44 27.64 -8.08
CA GLY A 29 5.69 27.46 -9.50
C GLY A 29 4.35 27.41 -10.27
N PRO A 30 4.34 27.47 -11.60
CA PRO A 30 3.12 27.51 -12.38
C PRO A 30 2.23 26.32 -12.03
N VAL A 31 1.04 26.60 -11.50
CA VAL A 31 0.05 25.59 -11.15
C VAL A 31 -0.34 24.86 -12.45
N ILE A 32 -0.05 23.58 -12.53
CA ILE A 32 -0.44 22.77 -13.69
C ILE A 32 -1.96 22.57 -13.61
N PRO A 33 -2.71 22.99 -14.65
CA PRO A 33 -4.15 22.87 -14.61
C PRO A 33 -4.59 21.40 -14.58
N PRO A 34 -5.78 21.09 -14.05
CA PRO A 34 -6.36 19.76 -14.15
C PRO A 34 -6.56 19.38 -15.64
N PRO A 35 -6.53 18.07 -15.97
CA PRO A 35 -6.86 17.63 -17.30
C PRO A 35 -8.34 17.95 -17.62
N SER A 36 -8.66 18.19 -18.89
CA SER A 36 -10.04 18.40 -19.33
C SER A 36 -10.90 17.15 -19.06
N ALA A 37 -12.22 17.30 -18.97
CA ALA A 37 -13.12 16.17 -18.76
C ALA A 37 -12.96 15.06 -19.81
N ALA A 38 -12.73 15.42 -21.07
CA ALA A 38 -12.46 14.46 -22.16
C ALA A 38 -11.15 13.70 -21.94
N GLU A 39 -10.11 14.39 -21.46
CA GLU A 39 -8.82 13.79 -21.15
C GLU A 39 -8.91 12.89 -19.90
N GLN A 40 -9.61 13.32 -18.87
CA GLN A 40 -9.88 12.49 -17.67
C GLN A 40 -10.54 11.16 -18.05
N LYS A 41 -11.54 11.20 -18.95
CA LYS A 41 -12.19 9.99 -19.45
C LYS A 41 -11.21 9.07 -20.18
N ARG A 42 -10.38 9.62 -21.08
CA ARG A 42 -9.38 8.83 -21.80
C ARG A 42 -8.35 8.20 -20.86
N ILE A 43 -7.90 8.92 -19.84
CA ILE A 43 -6.96 8.39 -18.84
C ILE A 43 -7.57 7.17 -18.11
N ILE A 44 -8.82 7.28 -17.66
CA ILE A 44 -9.50 6.16 -16.98
C ILE A 44 -9.73 4.98 -17.92
N GLU A 45 -10.09 5.21 -19.19
CA GLU A 45 -10.24 4.12 -20.16
C GLU A 45 -8.90 3.42 -20.45
N SER A 46 -7.82 4.16 -20.62
CA SER A 46 -6.48 3.58 -20.79
C SER A 46 -6.02 2.80 -19.55
N ALA A 47 -6.26 3.33 -18.35
CA ALA A 47 -5.98 2.63 -17.11
C ALA A 47 -6.83 1.36 -16.96
N ARG A 48 -8.08 1.36 -17.44
CA ARG A 48 -8.96 0.18 -17.48
C ARG A 48 -8.39 -0.91 -18.39
N GLU A 49 -8.02 -0.56 -19.63
CA GLU A 49 -7.41 -1.51 -20.56
C GLU A 49 -6.12 -2.10 -19.97
N TYR A 50 -5.30 -1.24 -19.35
CA TYR A 50 -4.10 -1.65 -18.64
C TYR A 50 -4.43 -2.64 -17.52
N ALA A 51 -5.35 -2.31 -16.62
CA ALA A 51 -5.69 -3.12 -15.46
C ALA A 51 -6.30 -4.48 -15.82
N LEU A 52 -7.24 -4.50 -16.78
CA LEU A 52 -7.89 -5.74 -17.22
C LEU A 52 -6.92 -6.69 -17.94
N GLY A 53 -5.89 -6.15 -18.61
CA GLY A 53 -4.86 -6.94 -19.27
C GLY A 53 -3.63 -7.22 -18.39
N TYR A 54 -3.54 -6.69 -17.18
CA TYR A 54 -2.31 -6.67 -16.37
C TYR A 54 -1.73 -8.06 -16.14
N SER A 55 -2.48 -8.98 -15.52
CA SER A 55 -1.98 -10.32 -15.18
C SER A 55 -1.55 -11.14 -16.40
N LYS A 56 -2.18 -10.90 -17.57
CA LYS A 56 -1.84 -11.59 -18.82
C LYS A 56 -0.50 -11.12 -19.43
N ARG A 57 -0.07 -9.91 -19.07
CA ARG A 57 1.21 -9.35 -19.55
C ARG A 57 2.39 -9.69 -18.67
N LEU A 58 2.13 -10.20 -17.45
CA LEU A 58 3.20 -10.62 -16.55
C LEU A 58 3.82 -11.94 -17.04
N PRO A 59 5.15 -12.05 -17.01
CA PRO A 59 5.81 -13.32 -17.22
C PRO A 59 5.61 -14.24 -16.00
N ASP A 60 5.92 -15.51 -16.14
CA ASP A 60 6.09 -16.38 -15.00
C ASP A 60 7.34 -15.97 -14.22
N PHE A 61 7.20 -15.71 -12.93
CA PHE A 61 8.29 -15.25 -12.07
C PHE A 61 8.21 -15.80 -10.65
N ILE A 62 9.28 -15.63 -9.91
CA ILE A 62 9.34 -15.78 -8.46
C ILE A 62 9.87 -14.51 -7.83
N CYS A 63 9.41 -14.22 -6.62
CA CYS A 63 9.95 -13.14 -5.81
C CYS A 63 9.97 -13.52 -4.33
N THR A 64 10.67 -12.71 -3.54
CA THR A 64 10.66 -12.79 -2.08
C THR A 64 9.66 -11.75 -1.55
N GLN A 65 8.69 -12.22 -0.79
CA GLN A 65 7.78 -11.35 -0.03
C GLN A 65 8.24 -11.32 1.42
N VAL A 66 8.47 -10.13 1.96
CA VAL A 66 8.78 -9.90 3.37
C VAL A 66 7.61 -9.17 4.00
N THR A 67 6.98 -9.79 4.98
CA THR A 67 5.87 -9.21 5.75
C THR A 67 6.33 -8.92 7.16
N ARG A 68 6.41 -7.63 7.54
CA ARG A 68 6.66 -7.19 8.92
C ARG A 68 5.33 -6.86 9.56
N ARG A 69 4.97 -7.60 10.60
CA ARG A 69 3.69 -7.43 11.30
C ARG A 69 3.90 -6.67 12.59
N TYR A 70 3.01 -5.72 12.84
CA TYR A 70 3.03 -4.86 14.02
C TYR A 70 1.68 -4.88 14.70
N VAL A 71 1.72 -4.74 16.02
CA VAL A 71 0.54 -4.61 16.87
C VAL A 71 0.68 -3.41 17.80
N ASP A 72 -0.44 -2.79 18.10
CA ASP A 72 -0.55 -1.77 19.14
C ASP A 72 -1.86 -1.94 19.91
N PRO A 73 -1.82 -2.52 21.12
CA PRO A 73 -3.00 -2.69 21.97
C PRO A 73 -3.43 -1.39 22.67
N SER A 74 -2.66 -0.30 22.55
CA SER A 74 -3.02 1.00 23.14
C SER A 74 -3.98 1.81 22.27
N GLY A 75 -3.96 1.59 20.95
CA GLY A 75 -4.70 2.37 19.97
C GLY A 75 -4.12 3.76 19.68
N LEU A 76 -2.89 4.03 20.10
CA LEU A 76 -2.19 5.32 19.99
C LEU A 76 -1.06 5.29 18.94
N GLU A 77 -1.01 4.24 18.14
CA GLU A 77 0.03 3.99 17.12
C GLU A 77 1.44 3.76 17.70
N PHE A 78 1.54 3.25 18.92
CA PHE A 78 2.80 2.77 19.51
C PHE A 78 3.11 1.36 19.02
N TRP A 79 3.57 1.27 17.78
CA TRP A 79 3.77 0.02 17.08
C TRP A 79 4.88 -0.85 17.70
N ARG A 80 4.55 -2.11 17.99
CA ARG A 80 5.51 -3.14 18.38
C ARG A 80 5.58 -4.17 17.26
N ASN A 81 6.78 -4.52 16.84
CA ASN A 81 6.96 -5.62 15.91
C ASN A 81 6.50 -6.93 16.58
N ALA A 82 5.58 -7.63 15.96
CA ALA A 82 5.10 -8.93 16.39
C ALA A 82 5.98 -10.04 15.81
N ASP A 83 6.18 -10.00 14.50
CA ASP A 83 7.07 -10.91 13.78
C ASP A 83 7.42 -10.38 12.38
N THR A 84 8.34 -11.11 11.73
CA THR A 84 8.71 -10.91 10.34
C THR A 84 8.65 -12.25 9.61
N ILE A 85 7.86 -12.31 8.55
CA ILE A 85 7.64 -13.50 7.75
C ILE A 85 8.29 -13.30 6.39
N THR A 86 9.14 -14.25 5.99
CA THR A 86 9.69 -14.31 4.63
C THR A 86 9.00 -15.44 3.87
N THR A 87 8.42 -15.09 2.73
CA THR A 87 7.67 -15.98 1.87
C THR A 87 8.27 -15.98 0.47
N ARG A 88 8.45 -17.15 -0.14
CA ARG A 88 8.66 -17.26 -1.57
C ARG A 88 7.29 -17.20 -2.24
N LEU A 89 7.11 -16.19 -3.08
CA LEU A 89 5.95 -16.08 -3.94
C LEU A 89 6.33 -16.52 -5.35
N SER A 90 5.56 -17.40 -5.94
CA SER A 90 5.66 -17.76 -7.36
C SER A 90 4.38 -17.36 -8.09
N PHE A 91 4.57 -16.74 -9.25
CA PHE A 91 3.50 -16.43 -10.19
C PHE A 91 3.73 -17.29 -11.43
N PHE A 92 2.87 -18.28 -11.63
CA PHE A 92 2.98 -19.24 -12.71
C PHE A 92 1.60 -19.48 -13.32
N GLU A 93 1.48 -19.41 -14.64
CA GLU A 93 0.20 -19.55 -15.35
C GLU A 93 -0.91 -18.64 -14.76
N GLN A 94 -0.56 -17.40 -14.43
CA GLN A 94 -1.46 -16.38 -13.85
C GLN A 94 -2.01 -16.76 -12.46
N LYS A 95 -1.36 -17.68 -11.74
CA LYS A 95 -1.70 -18.10 -10.38
C LYS A 95 -0.58 -17.77 -9.42
N GLU A 96 -0.97 -17.27 -8.26
CA GLU A 96 -0.06 -17.00 -7.15
C GLU A 96 0.03 -18.24 -6.25
N ASP A 97 1.26 -18.61 -5.88
CA ASP A 97 1.52 -19.63 -4.86
C ASP A 97 2.50 -19.06 -3.81
N TYR A 98 2.19 -19.26 -2.54
CA TYR A 98 2.89 -18.69 -1.41
C TYR A 98 3.46 -19.81 -0.53
N LYS A 99 4.79 -19.88 -0.47
CA LYS A 99 5.51 -20.79 0.42
C LYS A 99 6.22 -20.00 1.52
N VAL A 100 5.77 -20.16 2.77
CA VAL A 100 6.46 -19.58 3.93
C VAL A 100 7.83 -20.24 4.08
N ILE A 101 8.87 -19.45 4.21
CA ILE A 101 10.26 -19.92 4.35
C ILE A 101 10.74 -19.71 5.77
N THR A 102 10.58 -18.50 6.31
CA THR A 102 11.01 -18.21 7.67
C THR A 102 9.98 -17.37 8.43
N ILE A 103 9.96 -17.53 9.76
CA ILE A 103 9.32 -16.61 10.69
C ILE A 103 10.40 -16.17 11.69
N ASN A 104 10.65 -14.87 11.80
CA ASN A 104 11.73 -14.29 12.61
C ASN A 104 13.10 -14.92 12.32
N GLY A 105 13.39 -15.14 11.02
CA GLY A 105 14.64 -15.75 10.55
C GLY A 105 14.77 -17.26 10.81
N ARG A 106 13.80 -17.91 11.45
CA ARG A 106 13.81 -19.37 11.68
C ARG A 106 13.01 -20.05 10.58
N MET A 107 13.58 -21.07 9.96
CA MET A 107 12.89 -21.87 8.94
C MET A 107 11.67 -22.57 9.53
N VAL A 108 10.57 -22.54 8.79
CA VAL A 108 9.29 -23.16 9.17
C VAL A 108 8.68 -23.87 7.97
N ASP A 109 7.84 -24.86 8.25
CA ASP A 109 7.01 -25.54 7.27
C ASP A 109 5.53 -25.36 7.64
N VAL A 110 5.04 -24.14 7.44
CA VAL A 110 3.66 -23.77 7.73
C VAL A 110 3.00 -23.26 6.45
N PRO A 111 1.84 -23.77 6.08
CA PRO A 111 1.07 -23.23 4.95
C PRO A 111 0.71 -21.76 5.17
N TYR A 112 0.86 -20.94 4.12
CA TYR A 112 0.56 -19.50 4.19
C TYR A 112 -0.85 -19.21 4.73
N GLN A 113 -1.82 -20.00 4.32
CA GLN A 113 -3.22 -19.89 4.73
C GLN A 113 -3.46 -20.22 6.22
N ARG A 114 -2.49 -20.86 6.88
CA ARG A 114 -2.54 -21.19 8.32
C ARG A 114 -1.79 -20.19 9.20
N LEU A 115 -1.20 -19.16 8.61
CA LEU A 115 -0.59 -18.10 9.39
C LEU A 115 -1.64 -17.41 10.25
N ASP A 116 -1.31 -17.20 11.53
CA ASP A 116 -2.14 -16.40 12.43
C ASP A 116 -1.99 -14.91 12.13
N GLY A 117 -2.98 -14.10 12.56
CA GLY A 117 -3.00 -12.66 12.36
C GLY A 117 -3.52 -12.24 10.98
N ALA A 118 -3.34 -10.96 10.64
CA ALA A 118 -3.80 -10.41 9.37
C ALA A 118 -2.90 -10.91 8.22
N THR A 119 -3.52 -11.34 7.13
CA THR A 119 -2.86 -11.68 5.87
C THR A 119 -3.60 -11.00 4.72
N SER A 120 -2.90 -10.73 3.64
CA SER A 120 -3.47 -10.21 2.38
C SER A 120 -3.02 -11.07 1.21
N SER A 121 -3.75 -10.98 0.10
CA SER A 121 -3.44 -11.65 -1.16
C SER A 121 -4.10 -10.89 -2.31
N GLY A 122 -3.64 -11.17 -3.55
CA GLY A 122 -4.21 -10.54 -4.75
C GLY A 122 -3.50 -9.27 -5.19
N GLU A 123 -2.30 -9.02 -4.69
CA GLU A 123 -1.48 -7.85 -5.03
C GLU A 123 -1.03 -7.87 -6.50
N PHE A 124 -0.91 -9.06 -7.11
CA PHE A 124 -0.46 -9.24 -8.49
C PHE A 124 -1.61 -9.10 -9.52
N GLY A 125 -2.47 -8.13 -9.30
CA GLY A 125 -3.44 -7.66 -10.27
C GLY A 125 -4.89 -7.95 -9.94
N THR A 126 -5.21 -8.77 -8.96
CA THR A 126 -6.61 -9.06 -8.59
C THR A 126 -7.33 -7.78 -8.16
N MET A 127 -6.78 -7.03 -7.19
CA MET A 127 -7.36 -5.76 -6.72
C MET A 127 -7.46 -4.74 -7.86
N MET A 128 -6.40 -4.60 -8.67
CA MET A 128 -6.37 -3.67 -9.79
C MET A 128 -7.44 -4.03 -10.83
N ARG A 129 -7.50 -5.31 -11.23
CA ARG A 129 -8.47 -5.81 -12.20
C ARG A 129 -9.91 -5.63 -11.70
N GLU A 130 -10.21 -6.07 -10.47
CA GLU A 130 -11.55 -5.99 -9.89
C GLU A 130 -12.08 -4.56 -9.83
N LEU A 131 -11.22 -3.59 -9.50
CA LEU A 131 -11.59 -2.18 -9.48
C LEU A 131 -12.11 -1.68 -10.85
N PHE A 132 -11.57 -2.22 -11.96
CA PHE A 132 -11.92 -1.79 -13.31
C PHE A 132 -12.90 -2.72 -14.04
N GLU A 133 -13.29 -3.84 -13.44
CA GLU A 133 -14.33 -4.71 -14.00
C GLU A 133 -15.67 -3.97 -14.12
N GLU A 134 -16.42 -4.22 -15.19
CA GLU A 134 -17.71 -3.56 -15.46
C GLU A 134 -18.71 -3.76 -14.33
N GLN A 135 -18.77 -4.96 -13.77
CA GLN A 135 -19.68 -5.31 -12.67
C GLN A 135 -19.40 -4.57 -11.37
N THR A 136 -18.17 -4.11 -11.15
CA THR A 136 -17.79 -3.33 -9.97
C THR A 136 -18.38 -1.94 -10.00
N ARG A 137 -18.70 -1.39 -11.20
CA ARG A 137 -19.30 -0.07 -11.38
C ARG A 137 -18.62 1.03 -10.57
N ALA A 138 -17.29 0.95 -10.48
CA ALA A 138 -16.50 1.93 -9.77
C ALA A 138 -16.69 3.32 -10.38
N ARG A 139 -16.89 4.32 -9.51
CA ARG A 139 -17.00 5.73 -9.92
C ARG A 139 -15.66 6.39 -9.68
N PHE A 140 -15.11 7.06 -10.69
CA PHE A 140 -13.83 7.75 -10.62
C PHE A 140 -14.03 9.25 -10.75
N GLU A 141 -13.30 10.02 -9.92
CA GLU A 141 -13.29 11.48 -9.96
C GLU A 141 -11.86 11.98 -9.81
N TRP A 142 -11.40 12.81 -10.75
CA TRP A 142 -10.05 13.40 -10.68
C TRP A 142 -9.97 14.37 -9.51
N GLN A 143 -8.92 14.21 -8.69
CA GLN A 143 -8.74 15.02 -7.48
C GLN A 143 -7.60 16.03 -7.63
N ARG A 144 -6.45 15.56 -8.05
CA ARG A 144 -5.22 16.36 -8.06
C ARG A 144 -4.07 15.70 -8.81
N TRP A 145 -3.04 16.45 -9.00
CA TRP A 145 -1.73 15.89 -9.32
C TRP A 145 -1.07 15.34 -8.06
N GLY A 146 -0.32 14.25 -8.20
CA GLY A 146 0.53 13.66 -7.16
C GLY A 146 1.91 13.35 -7.71
N THR A 147 2.89 13.15 -6.83
CA THR A 147 4.24 12.71 -7.23
C THR A 147 4.63 11.51 -6.39
N LEU A 148 4.99 10.41 -7.05
CA LEU A 148 5.50 9.20 -6.44
C LEU A 148 6.83 8.84 -7.09
N ARG A 149 7.88 8.69 -6.28
CA ARG A 149 9.22 8.30 -6.76
C ARG A 149 9.67 9.13 -7.97
N GLY A 150 9.51 10.46 -7.88
CA GLY A 150 9.86 11.42 -8.90
C GLY A 150 8.93 11.49 -10.12
N LYS A 151 7.96 10.59 -10.25
CA LYS A 151 7.00 10.53 -11.36
C LYS A 151 5.71 11.25 -11.02
N ARG A 152 5.21 12.03 -11.96
CA ARG A 152 3.92 12.73 -11.80
C ARG A 152 2.77 11.79 -12.12
N ASN A 153 1.74 11.84 -11.28
CA ASN A 153 0.57 10.98 -11.37
C ASN A 153 -0.70 11.81 -11.42
N HIS A 154 -1.67 11.34 -12.19
CA HIS A 154 -3.07 11.69 -12.01
C HIS A 154 -3.61 10.95 -10.79
N VAL A 155 -4.20 11.65 -9.85
CA VAL A 155 -4.80 11.04 -8.65
C VAL A 155 -6.32 11.16 -8.79
N TYR A 156 -6.96 10.01 -8.86
CA TYR A 156 -8.42 9.91 -8.85
C TYR A 156 -8.88 9.31 -7.54
N SER A 157 -9.95 9.85 -6.96
CA SER A 157 -10.74 9.11 -5.98
C SER A 157 -11.60 8.09 -6.70
N TYR A 158 -11.92 7.01 -5.99
CA TYR A 158 -12.89 6.05 -6.48
C TYR A 158 -13.80 5.56 -5.34
N TYR A 159 -14.98 5.07 -5.72
CA TYR A 159 -15.95 4.48 -4.82
C TYR A 159 -16.61 3.26 -5.47
N VAL A 160 -16.72 2.18 -4.70
CA VAL A 160 -17.40 0.94 -5.04
C VAL A 160 -18.47 0.66 -4.01
N ALA A 161 -19.73 0.61 -4.45
CA ALA A 161 -20.85 0.30 -3.56
C ALA A 161 -20.82 -1.17 -3.13
N GLN A 162 -21.27 -1.44 -1.91
CA GLN A 162 -21.26 -2.78 -1.31
C GLN A 162 -21.87 -3.88 -2.24
N PRO A 163 -23.00 -3.67 -2.94
CA PRO A 163 -23.54 -4.71 -3.84
C PRO A 163 -22.66 -5.07 -5.03
N ASN A 164 -21.71 -4.21 -5.38
CA ASN A 164 -20.79 -4.39 -6.50
C ASN A 164 -19.38 -4.82 -6.05
N SER A 165 -19.17 -4.90 -4.73
CA SER A 165 -17.88 -5.27 -4.15
C SER A 165 -17.67 -6.79 -4.20
N LYS A 166 -16.43 -7.19 -4.46
CA LYS A 166 -15.96 -8.58 -4.29
C LYS A 166 -14.91 -8.67 -3.19
N TRP A 167 -14.49 -7.51 -2.68
CA TRP A 167 -13.46 -7.45 -1.66
C TRP A 167 -14.01 -7.89 -0.30
N THR A 168 -13.32 -8.80 0.37
CA THR A 168 -13.77 -9.39 1.62
C THR A 168 -12.84 -9.06 2.78
N VAL A 169 -13.43 -8.86 3.95
CA VAL A 169 -12.73 -8.74 5.23
C VAL A 169 -13.17 -9.89 6.13
N SER A 170 -12.21 -10.58 6.70
CA SER A 170 -12.46 -11.70 7.62
C SER A 170 -11.91 -11.39 9.01
N TYR A 171 -12.68 -11.67 10.04
CA TYR A 171 -12.26 -11.62 11.43
C TYR A 171 -12.31 -13.04 12.01
N GLN A 172 -11.20 -13.47 12.63
CA GLN A 172 -11.05 -14.82 13.22
C GLN A 172 -11.43 -15.98 12.28
N ARG A 173 -11.36 -15.76 10.95
CA ARG A 173 -11.72 -16.71 9.88
C ARG A 173 -13.19 -17.17 9.85
N THR A 174 -14.01 -16.72 10.77
CA THR A 174 -15.44 -17.08 10.88
C THR A 174 -16.37 -15.95 10.48
N ASP A 175 -16.08 -14.76 10.92
CA ASP A 175 -16.89 -13.59 10.59
C ASP A 175 -16.36 -12.95 9.31
N ILE A 176 -17.11 -13.06 8.22
CA ILE A 176 -16.71 -12.57 6.90
C ILE A 176 -17.75 -11.54 6.44
N THR A 177 -17.26 -10.42 5.92
CA THR A 177 -18.09 -9.41 5.29
C THR A 177 -17.52 -9.00 3.94
N THR A 178 -18.40 -8.56 3.03
CA THR A 178 -18.05 -7.97 1.74
C THR A 178 -18.53 -6.52 1.75
N PRO A 179 -17.74 -5.57 2.29
CA PRO A 179 -18.13 -4.18 2.38
C PRO A 179 -17.98 -3.46 1.04
N GLY A 180 -18.65 -2.31 0.91
CA GLY A 180 -18.24 -1.30 -0.06
C GLY A 180 -16.85 -0.76 0.29
N TYR A 181 -16.22 -0.06 -0.64
CA TYR A 181 -14.91 0.53 -0.38
C TYR A 181 -14.66 1.77 -1.24
N ARG A 182 -13.75 2.59 -0.76
CA ARG A 182 -13.30 3.81 -1.44
C ARG A 182 -11.79 3.93 -1.35
N GLY A 183 -11.23 4.81 -2.16
CA GLY A 183 -9.80 5.07 -2.08
C GLY A 183 -9.31 6.01 -3.15
N LEU A 184 -8.01 5.99 -3.36
CA LEU A 184 -7.33 6.74 -4.40
C LEU A 184 -6.60 5.79 -5.34
N ILE A 185 -6.62 6.11 -6.62
CA ILE A 185 -5.78 5.46 -7.62
C ILE A 185 -4.86 6.51 -8.25
N TYR A 186 -3.58 6.14 -8.33
CA TYR A 186 -2.53 6.97 -8.91
C TYR A 186 -2.15 6.37 -10.26
N ILE A 187 -2.32 7.14 -11.31
CA ILE A 187 -2.04 6.74 -12.68
C ILE A 187 -0.88 7.61 -13.18
N ASP A 188 0.22 6.98 -13.54
CA ASP A 188 1.40 7.67 -14.08
C ASP A 188 0.98 8.53 -15.28
N ARG A 189 1.44 9.79 -15.31
CA ARG A 189 1.05 10.75 -16.37
C ARG A 189 1.50 10.32 -17.76
N ASP A 190 2.67 9.71 -17.84
CA ASP A 190 3.35 9.47 -19.11
C ASP A 190 3.07 8.05 -19.65
N SER A 191 3.08 7.02 -18.78
CA SER A 191 2.81 5.64 -19.16
C SER A 191 1.34 5.23 -19.07
N LEU A 192 0.52 5.97 -18.30
CA LEU A 192 -0.87 5.65 -17.95
C LEU A 192 -1.02 4.33 -17.18
N GLU A 193 0.07 3.83 -16.61
CA GLU A 193 0.08 2.66 -15.74
C GLU A 193 -0.30 3.03 -14.31
N VAL A 194 -0.88 2.08 -13.60
CA VAL A 194 -1.25 2.26 -12.18
C VAL A 194 0.00 2.14 -11.32
N SER A 195 0.32 3.17 -10.55
CA SER A 195 1.49 3.24 -9.66
C SER A 195 1.16 3.10 -8.17
N ARG A 196 -0.10 3.38 -7.76
CA ARG A 196 -0.60 3.14 -6.40
C ARG A 196 -2.11 2.98 -6.39
N ILE A 197 -2.59 2.10 -5.53
CA ILE A 197 -4.01 1.99 -5.15
C ILE A 197 -4.08 2.08 -3.63
N THR A 198 -4.97 2.92 -3.11
CA THR A 198 -5.35 2.90 -1.70
C THR A 198 -6.78 2.41 -1.58
N LEU A 199 -7.10 1.72 -0.50
CA LEU A 199 -8.44 1.21 -0.23
C LEU A 199 -8.79 1.46 1.24
N GLU A 200 -10.00 1.91 1.49
CA GLU A 200 -10.63 2.01 2.81
C GLU A 200 -12.00 1.32 2.74
N ALA A 201 -12.21 0.35 3.62
CA ALA A 201 -13.45 -0.41 3.67
C ALA A 201 -14.57 0.39 4.35
N ASP A 202 -15.78 0.30 3.79
CA ASP A 202 -17.01 0.81 4.40
C ASP A 202 -17.66 -0.32 5.22
N LEU A 203 -17.08 -0.57 6.42
CA LEU A 203 -17.44 -1.70 7.27
C LEU A 203 -18.76 -1.45 8.02
N PRO A 204 -19.62 -2.49 8.16
CA PRO A 204 -20.81 -2.37 8.98
C PRO A 204 -20.47 -2.07 10.44
N PRO A 205 -21.21 -1.19 11.15
CA PRO A 205 -20.94 -0.85 12.56
C PRO A 205 -20.96 -2.05 13.51
N SER A 206 -21.65 -3.12 13.15
CA SER A 206 -21.72 -4.36 13.93
C SER A 206 -20.54 -5.31 13.69
N PHE A 207 -19.70 -5.04 12.71
CA PHE A 207 -18.56 -5.90 12.39
C PHE A 207 -17.42 -5.68 13.40
N PRO A 208 -16.72 -6.74 13.85
CA PRO A 208 -15.69 -6.61 14.89
C PRO A 208 -14.51 -5.71 14.48
N ILE A 209 -14.20 -5.61 13.19
CA ILE A 209 -13.19 -4.69 12.66
C ILE A 209 -13.91 -3.36 12.30
N GLN A 210 -13.46 -2.23 12.86
CA GLN A 210 -14.02 -0.90 12.61
C GLN A 210 -13.28 -0.13 11.54
N MET A 211 -12.04 -0.53 11.20
CA MET A 211 -11.23 0.07 10.16
C MET A 211 -10.42 -1.01 9.46
N ALA A 212 -10.43 -1.01 8.15
CA ALA A 212 -9.52 -1.78 7.33
C ALA A 212 -9.08 -0.93 6.14
N THR A 213 -7.78 -0.70 6.02
CA THR A 213 -7.18 0.09 4.95
C THR A 213 -6.05 -0.66 4.30
N THR A 214 -5.86 -0.45 3.01
CA THR A 214 -4.75 -1.00 2.24
C THR A 214 -4.13 0.10 1.38
N VAL A 215 -2.80 0.11 1.31
CA VAL A 215 -2.03 0.88 0.32
C VAL A 215 -1.19 -0.10 -0.44
N LEU A 216 -1.30 -0.12 -1.76
CA LEU A 216 -0.52 -0.99 -2.65
C LEU A 216 0.23 -0.14 -3.67
N ASP A 217 1.54 -0.21 -3.63
CA ASP A 217 2.46 0.48 -4.54
C ASP A 217 3.00 -0.47 -5.60
N TYR A 218 3.05 0.00 -6.83
CA TYR A 218 3.68 -0.67 -7.96
C TYR A 218 4.89 0.14 -8.45
N ASP A 219 5.91 -0.54 -8.94
CA ASP A 219 7.04 0.10 -9.61
C ASP A 219 7.58 -0.77 -10.74
N SER A 220 8.41 -0.16 -11.58
CA SER A 220 9.04 -0.84 -12.71
C SER A 220 10.19 -1.73 -12.22
N MET A 221 10.03 -3.04 -12.37
CA MET A 221 11.03 -4.05 -12.00
C MET A 221 11.57 -4.75 -13.24
N ASP A 222 12.86 -5.08 -13.21
CA ASP A 222 13.50 -5.86 -14.27
C ASP A 222 13.34 -7.36 -14.00
N ILE A 223 12.89 -8.11 -15.00
CA ILE A 223 12.92 -9.56 -15.00
C ILE A 223 13.61 -10.00 -16.30
N SER A 224 14.85 -10.46 -16.19
CA SER A 224 15.65 -10.97 -17.32
C SER A 224 15.79 -9.97 -18.47
N GLY A 225 16.02 -8.69 -18.16
CA GLY A 225 16.24 -7.61 -19.15
C GLY A 225 14.95 -6.95 -19.68
N ALA A 226 13.77 -7.41 -19.26
CA ALA A 226 12.50 -6.78 -19.57
C ALA A 226 11.88 -6.11 -18.34
N LYS A 227 11.30 -4.92 -18.52
CA LYS A 227 10.68 -4.16 -17.43
C LYS A 227 9.19 -4.44 -17.33
N PHE A 228 8.74 -4.70 -16.11
CA PHE A 228 7.34 -4.94 -15.78
C PHE A 228 6.94 -4.07 -14.59
N MET A 229 5.75 -3.49 -14.63
CA MET A 229 5.16 -2.84 -13.47
C MET A 229 4.71 -3.93 -12.49
N LEU A 230 5.33 -4.00 -11.30
CA LEU A 230 5.10 -5.06 -10.33
C LEU A 230 4.88 -4.48 -8.93
N PRO A 231 4.21 -5.18 -8.02
CA PRO A 231 4.10 -4.76 -6.64
C PRO A 231 5.46 -4.46 -6.03
N LEU A 232 5.61 -3.28 -5.47
CA LEU A 232 6.80 -2.86 -4.70
C LEU A 232 6.58 -3.14 -3.22
N ARG A 233 5.41 -2.71 -2.73
CA ARG A 233 5.00 -2.91 -1.34
C ARG A 233 3.50 -2.84 -1.18
N ALA A 234 3.00 -3.42 -0.08
CA ALA A 234 1.66 -3.19 0.44
C ALA A 234 1.73 -2.80 1.92
N GLU A 235 0.78 -2.01 2.37
CA GLU A 235 0.56 -1.75 3.79
C GLU A 235 -0.91 -2.01 4.10
N VAL A 236 -1.18 -2.85 5.08
CA VAL A 236 -2.54 -3.15 5.55
C VAL A 236 -2.65 -2.72 6.99
N ARG A 237 -3.66 -1.94 7.32
CA ARG A 237 -3.97 -1.54 8.70
C ARG A 237 -5.39 -1.92 9.05
N MET A 238 -5.58 -2.43 10.26
CA MET A 238 -6.90 -2.77 10.79
C MET A 238 -7.01 -2.32 12.25
N ARG A 239 -8.25 -2.01 12.63
CA ARG A 239 -8.61 -1.70 14.02
C ARG A 239 -9.76 -2.60 14.48
N SER A 240 -9.60 -3.22 15.64
CA SER A 240 -10.66 -3.93 16.36
C SER A 240 -10.72 -3.42 17.80
N GLY A 241 -11.76 -2.67 18.15
CA GLY A 241 -11.80 -1.91 19.38
C GLY A 241 -10.66 -0.90 19.49
N LYS A 242 -9.82 -1.04 20.50
CA LYS A 242 -8.57 -0.25 20.65
C LYS A 242 -7.36 -0.88 19.99
N ASP A 243 -7.41 -2.16 19.67
CA ASP A 243 -6.27 -2.89 19.12
C ASP A 243 -6.05 -2.50 17.65
N LEU A 244 -4.82 -2.08 17.36
CA LEU A 244 -4.37 -1.78 16.01
C LEU A 244 -3.41 -2.86 15.54
N VAL A 245 -3.57 -3.28 14.28
CA VAL A 245 -2.62 -4.14 13.58
C VAL A 245 -2.18 -3.46 12.28
N LYS A 246 -0.90 -3.64 11.94
CA LYS A 246 -0.31 -3.14 10.71
C LYS A 246 0.60 -4.20 10.12
N ASN A 247 0.44 -4.49 8.83
CA ASN A 247 1.36 -5.30 8.05
C ASN A 247 2.04 -4.42 7.01
N GLU A 248 3.36 -4.43 7.01
CA GLU A 248 4.19 -3.86 5.96
C GLU A 248 4.73 -5.02 5.12
N VAL A 249 4.31 -5.08 3.87
CA VAL A 249 4.67 -6.13 2.92
C VAL A 249 5.57 -5.53 1.85
N GLU A 250 6.70 -6.13 1.58
CA GLU A 250 7.64 -5.75 0.54
C GLU A 250 7.89 -6.91 -0.41
N PHE A 251 7.92 -6.61 -1.71
CA PHE A 251 8.20 -7.59 -2.76
C PHE A 251 9.57 -7.31 -3.36
N ARG A 252 10.45 -8.30 -3.32
CA ARG A 252 11.86 -8.15 -3.64
C ARG A 252 12.36 -9.30 -4.52
N LEU A 253 13.50 -9.09 -5.14
CA LEU A 253 14.27 -10.13 -5.83
C LEU A 253 13.45 -10.85 -6.89
N TYR A 254 12.75 -10.10 -7.72
CA TYR A 254 12.02 -10.63 -8.86
C TYR A 254 12.94 -11.33 -9.85
N ARG A 255 12.58 -12.53 -10.29
CA ARG A 255 13.33 -13.32 -11.30
C ARG A 255 12.38 -14.23 -12.07
N LYS A 256 12.81 -14.60 -13.27
CA LYS A 256 12.06 -15.51 -14.12
C LYS A 256 11.88 -16.87 -13.44
N PHE A 257 10.69 -17.43 -13.52
CA PHE A 257 10.39 -18.77 -13.05
C PHE A 257 11.23 -19.80 -13.80
N GLY A 258 11.81 -20.79 -13.11
CA GLY A 258 12.64 -21.84 -13.71
C GLY A 258 14.11 -21.48 -13.96
N ALA A 259 14.58 -20.25 -13.63
CA ALA A 259 16.00 -19.96 -13.60
C ALA A 259 16.65 -20.63 -12.37
N ASP A 260 17.85 -21.21 -12.54
CA ASP A 260 18.61 -21.82 -11.44
C ASP A 260 18.75 -20.84 -10.26
N THR A 261 18.24 -21.23 -9.12
CA THR A 261 18.00 -20.29 -8.04
C THR A 261 18.62 -20.77 -6.74
N SER A 262 19.78 -20.22 -6.43
CA SER A 262 20.19 -20.08 -5.03
C SER A 262 19.31 -19.00 -4.40
N ILE A 263 18.39 -19.36 -3.53
CA ILE A 263 17.58 -18.40 -2.79
C ILE A 263 18.36 -18.06 -1.54
N THR A 264 18.82 -16.81 -1.44
CA THR A 264 19.30 -16.25 -0.18
C THR A 264 18.06 -15.88 0.65
N PHE A 265 18.02 -16.38 1.87
CA PHE A 265 16.88 -16.17 2.79
C PHE A 265 17.11 -14.98 3.73
N ASP A 266 18.08 -14.13 3.42
CA ASP A 266 18.32 -12.92 4.20
C ASP A 266 17.12 -11.98 4.06
N THR A 267 16.60 -11.51 5.19
CA THR A 267 15.54 -10.50 5.20
C THR A 267 16.15 -9.16 4.80
N PRO A 268 15.76 -8.58 3.65
CA PRO A 268 16.30 -7.29 3.23
C PRO A 268 15.89 -6.17 4.20
N GLU A 269 16.70 -5.11 4.25
CA GLU A 269 16.34 -3.91 5.00
C GLU A 269 15.04 -3.28 4.46
N PRO A 270 14.26 -2.59 5.32
CA PRO A 270 13.05 -1.90 4.89
C PRO A 270 13.31 -0.89 3.77
N LEU A 271 12.30 -0.67 2.92
CA LEU A 271 12.35 0.38 1.91
C LEU A 271 12.54 1.76 2.55
N ALA A 272 13.34 2.60 1.92
CA ALA A 272 13.54 3.97 2.38
C ALA A 272 12.24 4.80 2.27
N PRO A 273 12.01 5.79 3.17
CA PRO A 273 10.76 6.57 3.19
C PRO A 273 10.44 7.28 1.86
N ASP A 274 11.44 7.72 1.11
CA ASP A 274 11.27 8.35 -0.20
C ASP A 274 10.71 7.41 -1.27
N GLN A 275 10.88 6.11 -1.10
CA GLN A 275 10.29 5.09 -1.97
C GLN A 275 8.81 4.81 -1.66
N THR A 276 8.34 5.18 -0.47
CA THR A 276 7.01 4.81 0.03
C THR A 276 6.08 6.00 0.22
N THR A 277 6.61 7.19 0.39
CA THR A 277 5.84 8.42 0.66
C THR A 277 5.57 9.18 -0.63
N GLU A 278 4.38 9.76 -0.73
CA GLU A 278 4.09 10.72 -1.80
C GLU A 278 4.92 11.99 -1.58
N GLU A 279 5.61 12.43 -2.62
CA GLU A 279 6.40 13.66 -2.56
C GLU A 279 5.47 14.88 -2.51
N PRO A 280 5.87 15.95 -1.80
CA PRO A 280 5.13 17.21 -1.88
C PRO A 280 5.06 17.67 -3.35
N PRO A 281 4.01 18.41 -3.74
CA PRO A 281 3.85 18.89 -5.11
C PRO A 281 5.12 19.61 -5.54
N LYS A 282 5.80 19.14 -6.57
CA LYS A 282 6.85 19.88 -7.24
C LYS A 282 6.18 21.07 -7.91
N GLN A 283 6.45 22.24 -7.39
CA GLN A 283 5.99 23.52 -7.90
C GLN A 283 6.60 23.81 -9.26
#